data_b568e7bcae055a25ced84d0819c9d619
#
_entry.id   b568e7bcae055a25ced84d0819c9d619
#
_cell.length_a   1.000
_cell.length_b   1.000
_cell.length_c   1.000
_cell.angle_alpha   90.00
_cell.angle_beta   90.00
_cell.angle_gamma   90.00
#
_symmetry.space_group_name_H-M   'P 1'
#
loop_
_entity.id
_entity.type
_entity.pdbx_description
1 polymer ?
#
loop_
_entity_poly.entity_id
_entity_poly.type
_entity_poly.pdbx_seq_one_letter_code
_entity_poly.pdbx_strand_id
1 'polypeptide(L)'
;LCKLSEGAKIRQFAEQVITEFLERIRRYELATPDSLVNRIAGIVEQNASMENIQEYLEQQLDLSRDYMGKRFRRRTGVTISDYCMRMRMEKAKGMLRGTNKKVYEISEELGYATVDYFTKLFKSYTGYTPAGYRKSC
;
A
#
# COMPACT_ATOMS: atom_id res chain seq x y z
N LEU A 1 -18.27 -3.43 22.73
CA LEU A 1 -17.06 -2.71 23.17
C LEU A 1 -15.86 -3.60 23.04
N CYS A 2 -15.17 -3.48 21.92
CA CYS A 2 -13.94 -4.23 21.69
C CYS A 2 -12.83 -3.68 22.58
N LYS A 3 -12.36 -4.49 23.52
CA LYS A 3 -11.07 -4.21 24.12
C LYS A 3 -10.04 -4.18 22.99
N LEU A 4 -9.38 -3.04 22.81
CA LEU A 4 -8.33 -2.93 21.84
C LEU A 4 -7.20 -3.87 22.22
N SER A 5 -7.07 -4.97 21.49
CA SER A 5 -5.91 -5.84 21.57
C SER A 5 -4.68 -5.07 21.05
N GLU A 6 -3.51 -5.56 21.39
CA GLU A 6 -2.26 -4.97 20.88
C GLU A 6 -2.22 -4.94 19.35
N GLY A 7 -2.76 -5.99 18.70
CA GLY A 7 -2.91 -6.03 17.24
C GLY A 7 -3.86 -4.97 16.70
N ALA A 8 -4.95 -4.65 17.40
CA ALA A 8 -5.87 -3.58 17.02
C ALA A 8 -5.19 -2.21 17.11
N LYS A 9 -4.33 -1.98 18.10
CA LYS A 9 -3.56 -0.75 18.22
C LYS A 9 -2.57 -0.58 17.08
N ILE A 10 -1.88 -1.66 16.68
CA ILE A 10 -0.96 -1.68 15.54
C ILE A 10 -1.72 -1.37 14.26
N ARG A 11 -2.89 -1.97 14.07
CA ARG A 11 -3.76 -1.71 12.91
C ARG A 11 -4.17 -0.24 12.83
N GLN A 12 -4.63 0.34 13.93
CA GLN A 12 -5.02 1.76 14.00
C GLN A 12 -3.84 2.66 13.68
N PHE A 13 -2.66 2.33 14.20
CA PHE A 13 -1.45 3.08 13.91
C PHE A 13 -1.10 3.02 12.42
N ALA A 14 -1.18 1.84 11.80
CA ALA A 14 -0.92 1.67 10.37
C ALA A 14 -1.92 2.44 9.51
N GLU A 15 -3.22 2.39 9.85
CA GLU A 15 -4.26 3.16 9.17
C GLU A 15 -4.04 4.66 9.31
N GLN A 16 -3.65 5.12 10.48
CA GLN A 16 -3.33 6.52 10.73
C GLN A 16 -2.14 6.99 9.90
N VAL A 17 -1.08 6.19 9.84
CA VAL A 17 0.12 6.51 9.03
C VAL A 17 -0.24 6.66 7.56
N ILE A 18 -1.08 5.76 7.02
CA ILE A 18 -1.54 5.84 5.63
C ILE A 18 -2.40 7.07 5.41
N THR A 19 -3.34 7.35 6.31
CA THR A 19 -4.20 8.54 6.22
C THR A 19 -3.38 9.82 6.23
N GLU A 20 -2.42 9.93 7.15
CA GLU A 20 -1.51 11.07 7.22
C GLU A 20 -0.67 11.21 5.95
N PHE A 21 -0.22 10.09 5.39
CA PHE A 21 0.55 10.08 4.16
C PHE A 21 -0.27 10.56 2.97
N LEU A 22 -1.50 10.06 2.82
CA LEU A 22 -2.41 10.48 1.75
C LEU A 22 -2.79 11.95 1.89
N GLU A 23 -3.01 12.43 3.12
CA GLU A 23 -3.29 13.85 3.38
C GLU A 23 -2.07 14.72 3.07
N ARG A 24 -0.87 14.22 3.34
CA ARG A 24 0.38 14.92 3.00
C ARG A 24 0.52 15.07 1.49
N ILE A 25 0.26 14.02 0.72
CA ILE A 25 0.25 14.07 -0.74
C ILE A 25 -0.79 15.10 -1.21
N ARG A 26 -2.01 15.02 -0.70
CA ARG A 26 -3.10 15.94 -1.08
C ARG A 26 -2.75 17.40 -0.77
N ARG A 27 -2.21 17.69 0.40
CA ARG A 27 -1.74 19.04 0.76
C ARG A 27 -0.64 19.51 -0.18
N TYR A 28 0.20 18.59 -0.59
CA TYR A 28 1.29 18.86 -1.52
C TYR A 28 0.75 19.26 -2.90
N GLU A 29 -0.28 18.57 -3.37
CA GLU A 29 -0.98 18.89 -4.61
C GLU A 29 -1.56 20.32 -4.60
N LEU A 30 -2.09 20.71 -3.46
CA LEU A 30 -2.71 22.02 -3.31
C LEU A 30 -1.69 23.17 -3.15
N ALA A 31 -0.54 22.87 -2.55
CA ALA A 31 0.48 23.89 -2.24
C ALA A 31 1.49 24.11 -3.37
N THR A 32 1.94 23.04 -4.01
CA THR A 32 2.87 23.04 -5.14
C THR A 32 2.54 21.82 -6.00
N PRO A 33 1.84 22.00 -7.14
CA PRO A 33 1.52 20.87 -7.99
C PRO A 33 2.80 20.24 -8.54
N ASP A 34 3.33 19.29 -7.80
CA ASP A 34 4.35 18.40 -8.34
C ASP A 34 3.66 17.32 -9.16
N SER A 35 3.40 17.65 -10.40
CA SER A 35 2.70 16.77 -11.33
C SER A 35 3.35 15.38 -11.45
N LEU A 36 4.67 15.30 -11.24
CA LEU A 36 5.38 14.02 -11.30
C LEU A 36 5.04 13.11 -10.11
N VAL A 37 5.08 13.63 -8.89
CA VAL A 37 4.73 12.85 -7.70
C VAL A 37 3.28 12.35 -7.78
N ASN A 38 2.38 13.21 -8.23
CA ASN A 38 0.97 12.87 -8.41
C ASN A 38 0.77 11.79 -9.49
N ARG A 39 1.49 11.89 -10.60
CA ARG A 39 1.44 10.89 -11.67
C ARG A 39 1.98 9.55 -11.19
N ILE A 40 3.09 9.53 -10.45
CA ILE A 40 3.63 8.30 -9.86
C ILE A 40 2.61 7.68 -8.89
N ALA A 41 2.08 8.46 -7.97
CA ALA A 41 1.08 7.98 -7.00
C ALA A 41 -0.15 7.41 -7.71
N GLY A 42 -0.70 8.10 -8.69
CA GLY A 42 -1.86 7.63 -9.45
C GLY A 42 -1.61 6.33 -10.21
N ILE A 43 -0.45 6.19 -10.83
CA ILE A 43 -0.07 4.96 -11.53
C ILE A 43 0.07 3.80 -10.52
N VAL A 44 0.71 4.02 -9.39
CA VAL A 44 0.86 2.99 -8.35
C VAL A 44 -0.49 2.58 -7.79
N GLU A 45 -1.37 3.51 -7.50
CA GLU A 45 -2.71 3.20 -6.99
C GLU A 45 -3.53 2.33 -7.93
N GLN A 46 -3.43 2.59 -9.23
CA GLN A 46 -4.14 1.82 -10.25
C GLN A 46 -3.51 0.46 -10.54
N ASN A 47 -2.20 0.32 -10.31
CA ASN A 47 -1.41 -0.84 -10.72
C ASN A 47 -0.65 -1.48 -9.56
N ALA A 48 -1.10 -1.31 -8.32
CA ALA A 48 -0.37 -1.79 -7.13
C ALA A 48 -0.11 -3.30 -7.14
N SER A 49 -0.93 -4.07 -7.82
CA SER A 49 -0.79 -5.53 -7.92
C SER A 49 0.23 -5.97 -8.98
N MET A 50 0.76 -5.04 -9.76
CA MET A 50 1.72 -5.34 -10.81
C MET A 50 3.09 -5.70 -10.21
N GLU A 51 3.66 -6.80 -10.68
CA GLU A 51 4.94 -7.31 -10.17
C GLU A 51 6.08 -6.32 -10.44
N ASN A 52 6.13 -5.76 -11.65
CA ASN A 52 7.21 -4.88 -12.10
C ASN A 52 6.77 -3.41 -12.20
N ILE A 53 6.18 -2.90 -11.14
CA ILE A 53 5.66 -1.52 -11.11
C ILE A 53 6.75 -0.47 -11.41
N GLN A 54 7.98 -0.72 -10.98
CA GLN A 54 9.10 0.20 -11.23
C GLN A 54 9.42 0.31 -12.72
N GLU A 55 9.48 -0.82 -13.41
CA GLU A 55 9.71 -0.85 -14.86
C GLU A 55 8.56 -0.20 -15.62
N TYR A 56 7.34 -0.48 -15.19
CA TYR A 56 6.15 0.15 -15.77
C TYR A 56 6.17 1.67 -15.62
N LEU A 57 6.58 2.17 -14.45
CA LEU A 57 6.75 3.61 -14.24
C LEU A 57 7.80 4.22 -15.14
N GLU A 58 8.94 3.55 -15.34
CA GLU A 58 9.99 4.01 -16.25
C GLU A 58 9.47 4.14 -17.69
N GLN A 59 8.69 3.17 -18.14
CA GLN A 59 8.09 3.17 -19.48
C GLN A 59 7.02 4.25 -19.64
N GLN A 60 6.18 4.43 -18.64
CA GLN A 60 5.07 5.39 -18.71
C GLN A 60 5.51 6.84 -18.61
N LEU A 61 6.55 7.12 -17.85
CA LEU A 61 6.99 8.47 -17.55
C LEU A 61 8.28 8.88 -18.28
N ASP A 62 8.93 7.93 -18.93
CA ASP A 62 10.21 8.13 -19.63
C ASP A 62 11.28 8.76 -18.71
N LEU A 63 11.34 8.29 -17.49
CA LEU A 63 12.27 8.75 -16.45
C LEU A 63 12.96 7.58 -15.79
N SER A 64 14.19 7.78 -15.34
CA SER A 64 14.92 6.73 -14.64
C SER A 64 14.31 6.42 -13.27
N ARG A 65 14.43 5.16 -12.86
CA ARG A 65 14.00 4.69 -11.55
C ARG A 65 14.62 5.49 -10.40
N ASP A 66 15.91 5.77 -10.53
CA ASP A 66 16.65 6.54 -9.51
C ASP A 66 16.10 7.96 -9.37
N TYR A 67 15.88 8.64 -10.48
CA TYR A 67 15.31 10.00 -10.48
C TYR A 67 13.91 10.02 -9.84
N MET A 68 13.03 9.12 -10.30
CA MET A 68 11.67 9.03 -9.76
C MET A 68 11.67 8.70 -8.26
N GLY A 69 12.49 7.74 -7.86
CA GLY A 69 12.58 7.30 -6.46
C GLY A 69 13.06 8.41 -5.53
N LYS A 70 14.11 9.12 -5.91
CA LYS A 70 14.64 10.26 -5.14
C LYS A 70 13.62 11.36 -5.03
N ARG A 71 12.97 11.70 -6.12
CA ARG A 71 11.96 12.76 -6.15
C ARG A 71 10.74 12.42 -5.31
N PHE A 72 10.24 11.21 -5.46
CA PHE A 72 9.08 10.73 -4.69
C PHE A 72 9.38 10.72 -3.19
N ARG A 73 10.51 10.13 -2.79
CA ARG A 73 10.93 10.07 -1.39
C ARG A 73 11.16 11.46 -0.79
N ARG A 74 11.77 12.35 -1.53
CA ARG A 74 12.02 13.73 -1.10
C ARG A 74 10.72 14.47 -0.79
N ARG A 75 9.67 14.20 -1.58
CA ARG A 75 8.38 14.89 -1.47
C ARG A 75 7.42 14.23 -0.49
N THR A 76 7.40 12.91 -0.44
CA THR A 76 6.44 12.14 0.36
C THR A 76 7.03 11.59 1.66
N GLY A 77 8.35 11.45 1.75
CA GLY A 77 9.04 10.85 2.88
C GLY A 77 9.12 9.33 2.85
N VAL A 78 8.51 8.68 1.83
CA VAL A 78 8.53 7.22 1.69
C VAL A 78 9.01 6.83 0.30
N THR A 79 9.48 5.59 0.16
CA THR A 79 9.88 5.06 -1.15
C THR A 79 8.66 4.67 -1.97
N ILE A 80 8.82 4.61 -3.29
CA ILE A 80 7.78 4.11 -4.20
C ILE A 80 7.40 2.67 -3.83
N SER A 81 8.39 1.84 -3.50
CA SER A 81 8.16 0.45 -3.09
C SER A 81 7.33 0.35 -1.81
N ASP A 82 7.62 1.17 -0.82
CA ASP A 82 6.83 1.23 0.43
C ASP A 82 5.40 1.68 0.14
N TYR A 83 5.24 2.66 -0.71
CA TYR A 83 3.92 3.15 -1.10
C TYR A 83 3.12 2.06 -1.83
N CYS A 84 3.76 1.36 -2.75
CA CYS A 84 3.15 0.23 -3.46
C CYS A 84 2.71 -0.87 -2.50
N MET A 85 3.56 -1.25 -1.56
CA MET A 85 3.25 -2.25 -0.53
C MET A 85 2.05 -1.82 0.31
N ARG A 86 2.01 -0.57 0.75
CA ARG A 86 0.89 -0.04 1.53
C ARG A 86 -0.42 -0.08 0.75
N MET A 87 -0.39 0.26 -0.53
CA MET A 87 -1.57 0.18 -1.39
C MET A 87 -2.07 -1.26 -1.55
N ARG A 88 -1.16 -2.23 -1.68
CA ARG A 88 -1.51 -3.66 -1.69
C ARG A 88 -2.18 -4.10 -0.39
N MET A 89 -1.64 -3.67 0.75
CA MET A 89 -2.20 -4.02 2.06
C MET A 89 -3.60 -3.41 2.25
N GLU A 90 -3.82 -2.19 1.82
CA GLU A 90 -5.15 -1.57 1.88
C GLU A 90 -6.15 -2.30 0.97
N LYS A 91 -5.73 -2.69 -0.23
CA LYS A 91 -6.57 -3.53 -1.10
C LYS A 91 -6.87 -4.89 -0.46
N ALA A 92 -5.88 -5.51 0.18
CA ALA A 92 -6.08 -6.77 0.90
C ALA A 92 -7.12 -6.63 2.01
N LYS A 93 -7.05 -5.57 2.79
CA LYS A 93 -8.05 -5.29 3.85
C LYS A 93 -9.46 -5.17 3.27
N GLY A 94 -9.60 -4.45 2.17
CA GLY A 94 -10.88 -4.31 1.47
C GLY A 94 -11.43 -5.64 0.96
N MET A 95 -10.57 -6.48 0.38
CA MET A 95 -10.96 -7.81 -0.11
C MET A 95 -11.34 -8.76 1.02
N LEU A 96 -10.63 -8.72 2.14
CA LEU A 96 -10.92 -9.55 3.30
C LEU A 96 -12.26 -9.19 3.93
N ARG A 97 -12.62 -7.91 3.96
CA ARG A 97 -13.89 -7.43 4.51
C ARG A 97 -15.05 -7.61 3.55
N GLY A 98 -14.83 -7.35 2.28
CA GLY A 98 -15.90 -7.21 1.28
C GLY A 98 -16.14 -8.43 0.41
N THR A 99 -15.32 -9.47 0.50
CA THR A 99 -15.45 -10.67 -0.31
C THR A 99 -15.28 -11.94 0.50
N ASN A 100 -15.69 -13.08 -0.08
CA ASN A 100 -15.46 -14.41 0.48
C ASN A 100 -14.21 -15.08 -0.13
N LYS A 101 -13.37 -14.33 -0.84
CA LYS A 101 -12.14 -14.86 -1.43
C LYS A 101 -11.23 -15.44 -0.37
N LYS A 102 -10.62 -16.55 -0.70
CA LYS A 102 -9.64 -17.22 0.16
C LYS A 102 -8.35 -16.39 0.21
N VAL A 103 -7.61 -16.53 1.31
CA VAL A 103 -6.37 -15.79 1.51
C VAL A 103 -5.39 -15.98 0.36
N TYR A 104 -5.25 -17.21 -0.15
CA TYR A 104 -4.35 -17.46 -1.27
C TYR A 104 -4.81 -16.77 -2.57
N GLU A 105 -6.12 -16.67 -2.80
CA GLU A 105 -6.67 -15.96 -3.95
C GLU A 105 -6.36 -14.46 -3.89
N ILE A 106 -6.50 -13.88 -2.70
CA ILE A 106 -6.16 -12.47 -2.46
C ILE A 106 -4.66 -12.24 -2.67
N SER A 107 -3.82 -13.12 -2.14
CA SER A 107 -2.38 -13.07 -2.32
C SER A 107 -1.98 -13.07 -3.80
N GLU A 108 -2.56 -13.97 -4.59
CA GLU A 108 -2.30 -14.02 -6.03
C GLU A 108 -2.76 -12.76 -6.76
N GLU A 109 -3.96 -12.28 -6.48
CA GLU A 109 -4.48 -11.05 -7.09
C GLU A 109 -3.62 -9.83 -6.81
N LEU A 110 -2.99 -9.80 -5.63
CA LEU A 110 -2.12 -8.70 -5.23
C LEU A 110 -0.67 -8.85 -5.76
N GLY A 111 -0.39 -9.92 -6.49
CA GLY A 111 0.90 -10.12 -7.14
C GLY A 111 1.99 -10.71 -6.24
N TYR A 112 1.61 -11.37 -5.16
CA TYR A 112 2.57 -12.05 -4.28
C TYR A 112 2.86 -13.47 -4.77
N ALA A 113 4.14 -13.84 -4.79
CA ALA A 113 4.58 -15.14 -5.26
C ALA A 113 4.12 -16.28 -4.34
N THR A 114 4.04 -16.05 -3.04
CA THR A 114 3.62 -17.05 -2.05
C THR A 114 2.64 -16.45 -1.04
N VAL A 115 1.70 -17.27 -0.61
CA VAL A 115 0.75 -16.89 0.45
C VAL A 115 1.45 -16.70 1.80
N ASP A 116 2.52 -17.45 2.05
CA ASP A 116 3.29 -17.34 3.31
C ASP A 116 3.95 -15.97 3.44
N TYR A 117 4.57 -15.49 2.38
CA TYR A 117 5.16 -14.15 2.36
C TYR A 117 4.10 -13.06 2.55
N PHE A 118 3.00 -13.17 1.83
CA PHE A 118 1.86 -12.26 1.98
C PHE A 118 1.34 -12.24 3.43
N THR A 119 1.15 -13.42 4.01
CA THR A 119 0.63 -13.56 5.38
C THR A 119 1.54 -12.89 6.41
N LYS A 120 2.85 -13.11 6.30
CA LYS A 120 3.84 -12.47 7.17
C LYS A 120 3.84 -10.96 7.01
N LEU A 121 3.81 -10.48 5.77
CA LEU A 121 3.79 -9.05 5.48
C LEU A 121 2.52 -8.39 5.98
N PHE A 122 1.37 -9.01 5.76
CA PHE A 122 0.08 -8.50 6.22
C PHE A 122 0.02 -8.44 7.75
N LYS A 123 0.51 -9.48 8.44
CA LYS A 123 0.60 -9.50 9.90
C LYS A 123 1.54 -8.42 10.43
N SER A 124 2.67 -8.22 9.79
CA SER A 124 3.61 -7.15 10.14
C SER A 124 2.98 -5.76 9.99
N TYR A 125 2.17 -5.58 8.96
CA TYR A 125 1.53 -4.30 8.65
C TYR A 125 0.31 -4.02 9.53
N THR A 126 -0.56 -5.01 9.75
CA THR A 126 -1.85 -4.83 10.43
C THR A 126 -1.86 -5.31 11.88
N GLY A 127 -0.92 -6.16 12.27
CA GLY A 127 -0.93 -6.84 13.56
C GLY A 127 -1.76 -8.12 13.57
N TYR A 128 -2.46 -8.45 12.50
CA TYR A 128 -3.30 -9.64 12.36
C TYR A 128 -2.87 -10.48 11.16
N THR A 129 -3.03 -11.81 11.27
CA THR A 129 -3.02 -12.65 10.07
C THR A 129 -4.23 -12.27 9.19
N PRO A 130 -4.19 -12.52 7.87
CA PRO A 130 -5.34 -12.26 7.02
C PRO A 130 -6.62 -12.93 7.51
N ALA A 131 -6.55 -14.19 7.94
CA ALA A 131 -7.70 -14.92 8.49
C ALA A 131 -8.19 -14.29 9.79
N GLY A 132 -7.28 -13.90 10.69
CA GLY A 132 -7.59 -13.21 11.95
C GLY A 132 -8.20 -11.84 11.70
N TYR A 133 -7.72 -11.10 10.73
CA TYR A 133 -8.28 -9.82 10.33
C TYR A 133 -9.73 -9.96 9.86
N ARG A 134 -10.01 -10.95 9.00
CA ARG A 134 -11.38 -11.22 8.52
C ARG A 134 -12.34 -11.52 9.67
N LYS A 135 -11.90 -12.31 10.63
CA LYS A 135 -12.71 -12.64 11.82
C LYS A 135 -12.96 -11.43 12.73
N SER A 136 -12.06 -10.44 12.71
CA SER A 136 -12.19 -9.23 13.53
C SER A 136 -13.10 -8.17 12.92
N CYS A 137 -13.52 -8.36 11.70
CA CYS A 137 -14.39 -7.41 10.98
C CYS A 137 -15.86 -7.60 11.31
#